data_0902b893a5c0c6aa074cb9d6878ff2d7
#
_entry.id   0902b893a5c0c6aa074cb9d6878ff2d7
#
_cell.length_a   1.000
_cell.length_b   1.000
_cell.length_c   1.000
_cell.angle_alpha   90.00
_cell.angle_beta   90.00
_cell.angle_gamma   90.00
#
_symmetry.space_group_name_H-M   'P 1'
#
loop_
_entity.id
_entity.type
_entity.pdbx_description
1 polymer ?
#
loop_
_entity_poly.entity_id
_entity_poly.type
_entity_poly.pdbx_seq_one_letter_code
_entity_poly.pdbx_strand_id
1 'polypeptide(L)'
;MSDPQNDLIQSCFQSEVSRRTFFDHLLKFGVGGAVAALLPQSAFALPPPPRQDNWRNCRKCSALFFNGYRKGRCPARGAHSGDERNYKLTYNSPGPGQRNWRFCNKCDALFFNGYQNKGVCAAGGSHFAQGFDFTLRYDNRAYGESDWRFCNKCEVIFFNRDSNAGMCAAGAGHVAAGLRFVLDDSVRID
;
A
#
# COMPACT_ATOMS: atom_id res chain seq x y z
N MET A 1 4.90 -38.43 -10.38
CA MET A 1 5.40 -37.14 -10.84
C MET A 1 5.08 -36.15 -9.74
N SER A 2 6.05 -35.79 -8.93
CA SER A 2 5.91 -34.88 -7.77
C SER A 2 5.99 -33.45 -8.26
N ASP A 3 5.09 -32.61 -7.73
CA ASP A 3 4.93 -31.20 -8.09
C ASP A 3 6.10 -30.38 -7.53
N PRO A 4 6.88 -29.66 -8.36
CA PRO A 4 8.04 -28.87 -7.90
C PRO A 4 7.68 -27.68 -7.02
N GLN A 5 6.41 -27.31 -6.90
CA GLN A 5 5.99 -26.19 -6.03
C GLN A 5 5.85 -26.60 -4.55
N ASN A 6 5.72 -27.87 -4.26
CA ASN A 6 5.59 -28.36 -2.89
C ASN A 6 6.94 -28.47 -2.16
N ASP A 7 8.05 -28.58 -2.90
CA ASP A 7 9.39 -28.69 -2.31
C ASP A 7 9.95 -27.32 -1.84
N LEU A 8 9.48 -26.21 -2.42
CA LEU A 8 9.89 -24.86 -2.01
C LEU A 8 9.21 -24.40 -0.71
N ILE A 9 8.03 -24.92 -0.41
CA ILE A 9 7.31 -24.57 0.83
C ILE A 9 7.90 -25.35 2.03
N GLN A 10 8.40 -26.55 1.82
CA GLN A 10 9.02 -27.35 2.87
C GLN A 10 10.42 -26.84 3.29
N SER A 11 11.17 -26.24 2.38
CA SER A 11 12.50 -25.71 2.70
C SER A 11 12.47 -24.43 3.58
N CYS A 12 11.40 -23.65 3.50
CA CYS A 12 11.22 -22.47 4.36
C CYS A 12 10.84 -22.81 5.81
N PHE A 13 10.23 -23.99 6.05
CA PHE A 13 9.86 -24.41 7.42
C PHE A 13 11.01 -25.05 8.21
N GLN A 14 12.02 -25.56 7.55
CA GLN A 14 13.17 -26.19 8.22
C GLN A 14 14.22 -25.19 8.75
N SER A 15 14.20 -23.94 8.32
CA SER A 15 15.16 -22.94 8.84
C SER A 15 14.81 -22.35 10.21
N GLU A 16 13.57 -22.55 10.71
CA GLU A 16 13.17 -22.04 12.04
C GLU A 16 13.46 -23.03 13.21
N VAL A 17 13.64 -24.30 12.93
CA VAL A 17 13.89 -25.32 13.97
C VAL A 17 15.36 -25.28 14.46
N SER A 18 16.28 -24.74 13.68
CA SER A 18 17.72 -24.71 14.05
C SER A 18 18.11 -23.64 15.08
N ARG A 19 17.20 -22.69 15.37
CA ARG A 19 17.51 -21.61 16.35
C ARG A 19 17.18 -21.96 17.80
N ARG A 20 16.37 -22.99 18.05
CA ARG A 20 15.99 -23.41 19.41
C ARG A 20 16.97 -24.40 20.05
N THR A 21 17.75 -25.12 19.27
CA THR A 21 18.73 -26.10 19.79
C THR A 21 20.07 -25.50 20.19
N PHE A 22 20.37 -24.26 19.85
CA PHE A 22 21.63 -23.64 20.20
C PHE A 22 21.67 -23.14 21.68
N PHE A 23 20.55 -22.89 22.31
CA PHE A 23 20.46 -22.39 23.68
C PHE A 23 20.46 -23.48 24.76
N ASP A 24 20.16 -24.73 24.43
CA ASP A 24 20.08 -25.82 25.44
C ASP A 24 21.42 -26.44 25.85
N HIS A 25 22.52 -26.15 25.12
CA HIS A 25 23.84 -26.70 25.42
C HIS A 25 24.75 -25.83 26.30
N LEU A 26 24.32 -24.62 26.67
CA LEU A 26 25.14 -23.68 27.47
C LEU A 26 24.89 -23.70 28.98
N LEU A 27 23.97 -24.55 29.47
CA LEU A 27 23.62 -24.59 30.88
C LEU A 27 24.25 -25.71 31.71
N LYS A 28 25.26 -26.42 31.21
CA LYS A 28 25.87 -27.58 31.92
C LYS A 28 27.30 -27.42 32.41
N PHE A 29 27.91 -26.25 32.41
CA PHE A 29 29.21 -26.05 33.08
C PHE A 29 29.08 -24.92 34.09
N GLY A 30 28.99 -25.32 35.35
CA GLY A 30 28.97 -24.44 36.50
C GLY A 30 30.34 -23.81 36.79
N VAL A 31 30.27 -22.77 37.62
CA VAL A 31 31.31 -22.13 38.43
C VAL A 31 32.12 -21.01 37.73
N GLY A 32 31.91 -19.82 38.23
CA GLY A 32 32.75 -18.64 37.99
C GLY A 32 31.91 -17.38 37.80
N GLY A 33 31.78 -16.54 38.83
CA GLY A 33 31.08 -15.28 38.77
C GLY A 33 31.60 -14.37 37.67
N ALA A 34 30.87 -14.31 36.59
CA ALA A 34 31.04 -13.28 35.57
C ALA A 34 29.92 -12.28 35.78
N VAL A 35 30.26 -11.07 36.15
CA VAL A 35 29.41 -9.90 36.06
C VAL A 35 29.03 -9.81 34.57
N ALA A 36 27.82 -10.24 34.22
CA ALA A 36 27.25 -10.03 32.90
C ALA A 36 27.10 -8.52 32.73
N ALA A 37 28.08 -7.92 32.05
CA ALA A 37 27.91 -6.58 31.56
C ALA A 37 26.67 -6.59 30.66
N LEU A 38 25.59 -5.95 31.12
CA LEU A 38 24.43 -5.64 30.33
C LEU A 38 24.88 -4.66 29.25
N LEU A 39 25.42 -5.22 28.14
CA LEU A 39 25.61 -4.41 26.94
C LEU A 39 24.23 -3.90 26.54
N PRO A 40 24.07 -2.58 26.37
CA PRO A 40 22.82 -2.08 25.82
C PRO A 40 22.60 -2.79 24.49
N GLN A 41 21.56 -3.61 24.41
CA GLN A 41 21.08 -4.09 23.13
C GLN A 41 20.60 -2.86 22.40
N SER A 42 21.47 -2.28 21.59
CA SER A 42 21.07 -1.30 20.61
C SER A 42 20.04 -2.00 19.74
N ALA A 43 18.77 -1.76 20.03
CA ALA A 43 17.70 -2.20 19.19
C ALA A 43 17.98 -1.59 17.81
N PHE A 44 18.46 -2.39 16.88
CA PHE A 44 18.60 -1.97 15.49
C PHE A 44 17.19 -1.65 15.01
N ALA A 45 16.84 -0.36 15.07
CA ALA A 45 15.60 0.11 14.50
C ALA A 45 15.62 -0.27 13.01
N LEU A 46 14.63 -1.07 12.59
CA LEU A 46 14.46 -1.39 11.19
C LEU A 46 14.34 -0.08 10.40
N PRO A 47 14.97 0.02 9.24
CA PRO A 47 14.82 1.20 8.41
C PRO A 47 13.34 1.45 8.11
N PRO A 48 12.90 2.71 8.07
CA PRO A 48 11.51 3.02 7.75
C PRO A 48 11.13 2.43 6.39
N PRO A 49 9.88 2.01 6.21
CA PRO A 49 9.43 1.42 4.96
C PRO A 49 9.57 2.43 3.80
N PRO A 50 9.91 1.97 2.60
CA PRO A 50 10.04 2.85 1.45
C PRO A 50 8.69 3.50 1.10
N ARG A 51 8.74 4.78 0.71
CA ARG A 51 7.55 5.59 0.41
C ARG A 51 7.74 6.33 -0.90
N GLN A 52 6.64 6.47 -1.65
CA GLN A 52 6.57 7.28 -2.86
C GLN A 52 5.63 8.47 -2.64
N ASP A 53 6.09 9.66 -2.94
CA ASP A 53 5.32 10.90 -2.95
C ASP A 53 4.74 11.21 -4.36
N ASN A 54 4.28 12.44 -4.57
CA ASN A 54 3.61 12.92 -5.79
C ASN A 54 2.27 12.25 -6.09
N TRP A 55 1.63 11.65 -5.11
CA TRP A 55 0.25 11.24 -5.22
C TRP A 55 -0.69 12.41 -4.89
N ARG A 56 -1.69 12.65 -5.73
CA ARG A 56 -2.61 13.77 -5.60
C ARG A 56 -4.07 13.34 -5.72
N ASN A 57 -4.95 14.01 -4.99
CA ASN A 57 -6.37 13.94 -5.27
C ASN A 57 -6.67 14.72 -6.55
N CYS A 58 -7.44 14.14 -7.44
CA CYS A 58 -7.89 14.84 -8.65
C CYS A 58 -9.13 15.69 -8.37
N ARG A 59 -9.02 17.02 -8.53
CA ARG A 59 -10.13 17.98 -8.35
C ARG A 59 -11.34 17.71 -9.23
N LYS A 60 -11.17 16.98 -10.34
CA LYS A 60 -12.25 16.71 -11.33
C LYS A 60 -12.98 15.40 -11.08
N CYS A 61 -12.30 14.36 -10.65
CA CYS A 61 -12.86 13.01 -10.50
C CYS A 61 -12.69 12.40 -9.11
N SER A 62 -12.07 13.11 -8.17
CA SER A 62 -11.78 12.68 -6.81
C SER A 62 -10.88 11.43 -6.68
N ALA A 63 -10.37 10.86 -7.77
CA ALA A 63 -9.47 9.72 -7.73
C ALA A 63 -8.06 10.14 -7.27
N LEU A 64 -7.39 9.26 -6.53
CA LEU A 64 -5.97 9.38 -6.25
C LEU A 64 -5.17 8.99 -7.49
N PHE A 65 -4.28 9.85 -7.96
CA PHE A 65 -3.45 9.61 -9.12
C PHE A 65 -1.99 10.04 -8.89
N PHE A 66 -1.07 9.47 -9.66
CA PHE A 66 0.33 9.83 -9.61
C PHE A 66 0.59 11.07 -10.49
N ASN A 67 1.06 12.15 -9.86
CA ASN A 67 1.32 13.44 -10.53
C ASN A 67 2.80 13.60 -10.97
N GLY A 68 3.62 12.55 -10.80
CA GLY A 68 5.07 12.63 -11.01
C GLY A 68 5.51 12.80 -12.46
N TYR A 69 4.65 12.52 -13.45
CA TYR A 69 4.94 12.74 -14.86
C TYR A 69 3.67 13.10 -15.67
N ARG A 70 3.10 12.23 -16.48
CA ARG A 70 2.11 12.59 -17.52
C ARG A 70 0.67 12.87 -17.05
N LYS A 71 0.32 12.62 -15.78
CA LYS A 71 -1.01 12.83 -15.17
C LYS A 71 -2.16 11.99 -15.79
N GLY A 72 -1.87 11.02 -16.60
CA GLY A 72 -2.77 10.04 -17.19
C GLY A 72 -4.09 10.53 -17.77
N ARG A 73 -5.09 9.65 -17.81
CA ARG A 73 -6.43 9.91 -18.37
C ARG A 73 -7.48 10.03 -17.26
N CYS A 74 -8.13 11.19 -17.20
CA CYS A 74 -9.20 11.45 -16.23
C CYS A 74 -10.58 11.09 -16.82
N PRO A 75 -11.49 10.42 -16.09
CA PRO A 75 -12.85 10.16 -16.57
C PRO A 75 -13.66 11.45 -16.79
N ALA A 76 -13.29 12.56 -16.11
CA ALA A 76 -13.85 13.89 -16.34
C ALA A 76 -13.19 14.64 -17.51
N ARG A 77 -12.64 13.90 -18.47
CA ARG A 77 -11.95 14.35 -19.69
C ARG A 77 -10.55 14.92 -19.46
N GLY A 78 -9.69 14.72 -20.47
CA GLY A 78 -8.29 15.15 -20.47
C GLY A 78 -7.43 14.46 -19.39
N ALA A 79 -6.36 15.11 -18.97
CA ALA A 79 -5.50 14.63 -17.88
C ALA A 79 -6.12 14.90 -16.50
N HIS A 80 -5.64 14.20 -15.46
CA HIS A 80 -5.97 14.53 -14.08
C HIS A 80 -5.45 15.93 -13.71
N SER A 81 -6.13 16.56 -12.74
CA SER A 81 -5.76 17.88 -12.19
C SER A 81 -5.61 17.73 -10.67
N GLY A 82 -4.37 17.77 -10.19
CA GLY A 82 -4.08 17.61 -8.77
C GLY A 82 -4.55 18.80 -7.93
N ASP A 83 -4.93 18.50 -6.69
CA ASP A 83 -5.06 19.50 -5.64
C ASP A 83 -3.67 19.86 -5.06
N GLU A 84 -3.65 20.66 -4.01
CA GLU A 84 -2.42 21.15 -3.36
C GLU A 84 -1.78 20.12 -2.42
N ARG A 85 -2.50 19.05 -2.10
CA ARG A 85 -2.01 18.03 -1.17
C ARG A 85 -1.10 17.03 -1.87
N ASN A 86 -0.05 16.61 -1.17
CA ASN A 86 0.89 15.61 -1.64
C ASN A 86 0.87 14.40 -0.70
N TYR A 87 0.31 13.29 -1.17
CA TYR A 87 0.25 12.06 -0.38
C TYR A 87 1.48 11.21 -0.59
N LYS A 88 1.95 10.58 0.50
CA LYS A 88 3.07 9.63 0.50
C LYS A 88 2.56 8.23 0.77
N LEU A 89 2.75 7.33 -0.17
CA LEU A 89 2.29 5.95 -0.07
C LEU A 89 3.47 5.01 0.22
N THR A 90 3.30 4.15 1.22
CA THR A 90 4.22 3.06 1.51
C THR A 90 4.08 1.97 0.45
N TYR A 91 5.21 1.40 0.00
CA TYR A 91 5.20 0.34 -1.00
C TYR A 91 6.15 -0.81 -0.64
N ASN A 92 5.89 -2.00 -1.20
CA ASN A 92 6.69 -3.22 -1.05
C ASN A 92 7.11 -3.51 0.40
N SER A 93 6.22 -3.21 1.36
CA SER A 93 6.49 -3.36 2.79
C SER A 93 5.38 -4.19 3.44
N PRO A 94 5.71 -5.06 4.40
CA PRO A 94 4.74 -5.86 5.15
C PRO A 94 4.00 -5.08 6.25
N GLY A 95 4.00 -3.75 6.21
CA GLY A 95 3.37 -2.89 7.22
C GLY A 95 1.85 -3.09 7.35
N PRO A 96 1.23 -2.50 8.40
CA PRO A 96 -0.21 -2.59 8.60
C PRO A 96 -0.98 -1.90 7.49
N GLY A 97 -2.05 -2.54 7.00
CA GLY A 97 -2.90 -2.01 5.95
C GLY A 97 -3.30 -3.04 4.91
N GLN A 98 -4.05 -2.59 3.92
CA GLN A 98 -4.42 -3.40 2.78
C GLN A 98 -3.38 -3.23 1.66
N ARG A 99 -2.84 -4.34 1.21
CA ARG A 99 -1.89 -4.43 0.08
C ARG A 99 -2.65 -4.58 -1.24
N ASN A 100 -1.90 -4.79 -2.32
CA ASN A 100 -2.39 -4.94 -3.70
C ASN A 100 -2.96 -3.66 -4.31
N TRP A 101 -2.63 -2.50 -3.78
CA TRP A 101 -2.90 -1.26 -4.48
C TRP A 101 -1.81 -1.00 -5.52
N ARG A 102 -2.20 -0.74 -6.76
CA ARG A 102 -1.26 -0.63 -7.87
C ARG A 102 -1.49 0.64 -8.69
N PHE A 103 -0.41 1.19 -9.20
CA PHE A 103 -0.45 2.22 -10.22
C PHE A 103 -0.97 1.65 -11.54
N CYS A 104 -1.92 2.34 -12.18
CA CYS A 104 -2.35 2.00 -13.53
C CYS A 104 -1.53 2.75 -14.57
N ASN A 105 -0.77 2.04 -15.42
CA ASN A 105 0.06 2.68 -16.45
C ASN A 105 -0.74 3.33 -17.59
N LYS A 106 -2.05 3.19 -17.65
CA LYS A 106 -2.93 3.74 -18.68
C LYS A 106 -3.55 5.08 -18.28
N CYS A 107 -4.03 5.16 -17.03
CA CYS A 107 -4.74 6.34 -16.54
C CYS A 107 -4.06 7.03 -15.36
N ASP A 108 -2.95 6.50 -14.86
CA ASP A 108 -2.15 6.99 -13.73
C ASP A 108 -2.88 7.00 -12.37
N ALA A 109 -4.10 6.46 -12.27
CA ALA A 109 -4.83 6.32 -11.01
C ALA A 109 -4.30 5.13 -10.18
N LEU A 110 -4.47 5.21 -8.85
CA LEU A 110 -4.25 4.09 -7.94
C LEU A 110 -5.52 3.24 -7.87
N PHE A 111 -5.40 1.94 -8.15
CA PHE A 111 -6.51 1.00 -8.15
C PHE A 111 -6.18 -0.26 -7.36
N PHE A 112 -7.21 -0.97 -6.90
CA PHE A 112 -7.06 -2.23 -6.18
C PHE A 112 -6.89 -3.39 -7.16
N ASN A 113 -5.73 -4.05 -7.12
CA ASN A 113 -5.38 -5.16 -8.01
C ASN A 113 -5.64 -6.54 -7.38
N GLY A 114 -6.25 -6.60 -6.19
CA GLY A 114 -6.47 -7.85 -5.46
C GLY A 114 -7.60 -8.72 -6.01
N TYR A 115 -8.48 -8.18 -6.86
CA TYR A 115 -9.55 -8.95 -7.49
C TYR A 115 -9.16 -9.41 -8.90
N GLN A 116 -9.85 -10.42 -9.41
CA GLN A 116 -9.68 -10.87 -10.79
C GLN A 116 -10.16 -9.80 -11.79
N ASN A 117 -11.31 -9.19 -11.53
CA ASN A 117 -11.75 -7.99 -12.23
C ASN A 117 -10.86 -6.79 -11.82
N LYS A 118 -10.37 -6.03 -12.78
CA LYS A 118 -9.50 -4.86 -12.57
C LYS A 118 -10.25 -3.54 -12.76
N GLY A 119 -11.56 -3.56 -12.67
CA GLY A 119 -12.42 -2.39 -12.80
C GLY A 119 -12.37 -1.73 -14.17
N VAL A 120 -13.03 -0.57 -14.29
CA VAL A 120 -13.11 0.20 -15.54
C VAL A 120 -12.08 1.33 -15.53
N CYS A 121 -11.18 1.31 -16.51
CA CYS A 121 -10.14 2.31 -16.66
C CYS A 121 -10.62 3.51 -17.49
N ALA A 122 -10.31 4.74 -17.06
CA ALA A 122 -10.63 5.96 -17.80
C ALA A 122 -9.95 6.04 -19.19
N ALA A 123 -8.89 5.27 -19.43
CA ALA A 123 -8.23 5.13 -20.72
C ALA A 123 -8.78 3.97 -21.57
N GLY A 124 -9.91 3.38 -21.16
CA GLY A 124 -10.57 2.27 -21.83
C GLY A 124 -10.18 0.87 -21.31
N GLY A 125 -11.15 -0.05 -21.29
CA GLY A 125 -10.99 -1.42 -20.78
C GLY A 125 -10.68 -1.46 -19.29
N SER A 126 -9.99 -2.51 -18.84
CA SER A 126 -9.58 -2.69 -17.44
C SER A 126 -8.30 -1.93 -17.11
N HIS A 127 -8.04 -1.71 -15.81
CA HIS A 127 -6.76 -1.20 -15.34
C HIS A 127 -5.62 -2.18 -15.61
N PHE A 128 -4.42 -1.65 -15.81
CA PHE A 128 -3.20 -2.42 -16.01
C PHE A 128 -2.15 -2.01 -14.98
N ALA A 129 -1.81 -2.94 -14.09
CA ALA A 129 -0.90 -2.70 -12.97
C ALA A 129 0.55 -2.56 -13.42
N GLN A 130 1.25 -1.56 -12.89
CA GLN A 130 2.68 -1.37 -13.08
C GLN A 130 3.35 -0.91 -11.78
N GLY A 131 4.66 -1.16 -11.66
CA GLY A 131 5.50 -0.68 -10.58
C GLY A 131 5.21 -1.35 -9.24
N PHE A 132 5.16 -0.55 -8.18
CA PHE A 132 5.14 -1.00 -6.78
C PHE A 132 3.80 -1.57 -6.33
N ASP A 133 3.86 -2.42 -5.29
CA ASP A 133 2.70 -2.86 -4.50
C ASP A 133 2.54 -1.90 -3.32
N PHE A 134 1.54 -1.03 -3.37
CA PHE A 134 1.28 -0.07 -2.31
C PHE A 134 0.41 -0.67 -1.23
N THR A 135 0.66 -0.23 0.01
CA THR A 135 -0.11 -0.59 1.20
C THR A 135 -0.84 0.64 1.72
N LEU A 136 -2.16 0.58 1.79
CA LEU A 136 -2.98 1.66 2.34
C LEU A 136 -3.50 1.30 3.74
N ARG A 137 -3.32 2.21 4.69
CA ARG A 137 -3.80 2.05 6.06
C ARG A 137 -5.31 2.32 6.15
N TYR A 138 -5.98 1.63 7.05
CA TYR A 138 -7.42 1.77 7.31
C TYR A 138 -7.77 1.79 8.80
N ASP A 139 -6.77 1.92 9.68
CA ASP A 139 -6.99 1.99 11.11
C ASP A 139 -7.26 3.42 11.58
N ASN A 140 -8.07 3.57 12.65
CA ASN A 140 -8.43 4.87 13.20
C ASN A 140 -7.27 5.58 13.92
N ARG A 141 -6.12 4.94 14.06
CA ARG A 141 -4.90 5.48 14.68
C ARG A 141 -3.90 6.02 13.66
N ALA A 142 -4.18 5.84 12.37
CA ALA A 142 -3.32 6.38 11.33
C ALA A 142 -3.42 7.91 11.31
N TYR A 143 -2.28 8.59 11.31
CA TYR A 143 -2.21 10.01 10.99
C TYR A 143 -2.44 10.20 9.49
N GLY A 144 -3.18 11.25 9.14
CA GLY A 144 -3.42 11.59 7.75
C GLY A 144 -4.87 11.96 7.47
N GLU A 145 -5.17 12.12 6.20
CA GLU A 145 -6.51 12.41 5.73
C GLU A 145 -7.34 11.14 5.61
N SER A 146 -8.45 11.09 6.34
CA SER A 146 -9.46 10.03 6.25
C SER A 146 -10.40 10.27 5.06
N ASP A 147 -11.43 9.41 4.92
CA ASP A 147 -12.45 9.48 3.87
C ASP A 147 -12.01 9.02 2.47
N TRP A 148 -10.86 8.39 2.37
CA TRP A 148 -10.51 7.66 1.17
C TRP A 148 -11.26 6.34 1.09
N ARG A 149 -11.91 6.07 -0.04
CA ARG A 149 -12.77 4.89 -0.23
C ARG A 149 -12.45 4.17 -1.53
N PHE A 150 -12.62 2.86 -1.49
CA PHE A 150 -12.60 2.02 -2.69
C PHE A 150 -13.91 2.22 -3.47
N CYS A 151 -13.83 2.35 -4.79
CA CYS A 151 -14.97 2.37 -5.68
C CYS A 151 -15.25 0.97 -6.23
N ASN A 152 -16.41 0.38 -5.92
CA ASN A 152 -16.77 -0.96 -6.39
C ASN A 152 -17.11 -1.07 -7.88
N LYS A 153 -17.16 0.06 -8.61
CA LYS A 153 -17.44 0.09 -10.05
C LYS A 153 -16.16 0.13 -10.90
N CYS A 154 -15.19 0.93 -10.49
CA CYS A 154 -13.96 1.12 -11.26
C CYS A 154 -12.70 0.69 -10.52
N GLU A 155 -12.80 0.23 -9.26
CA GLU A 155 -11.72 -0.26 -8.40
C GLU A 155 -10.63 0.77 -8.05
N VAL A 156 -10.86 2.05 -8.36
CA VAL A 156 -9.96 3.14 -7.99
C VAL A 156 -10.23 3.58 -6.55
N ILE A 157 -9.18 4.01 -5.84
CA ILE A 157 -9.36 4.73 -4.59
C ILE A 157 -9.70 6.18 -4.87
N PHE A 158 -10.70 6.71 -4.17
CA PHE A 158 -11.18 8.08 -4.35
C PHE A 158 -11.48 8.75 -3.01
N PHE A 159 -11.42 10.06 -2.99
CA PHE A 159 -11.75 10.88 -1.83
C PHE A 159 -13.27 11.08 -1.75
N ASN A 160 -13.86 10.61 -0.66
CA ASN A 160 -15.33 10.56 -0.47
C ASN A 160 -15.82 11.57 0.55
N ARG A 161 -15.16 12.73 0.68
CA ARG A 161 -15.64 13.80 1.53
C ARG A 161 -16.77 14.54 0.79
N ASP A 162 -17.77 14.94 1.54
CA ASP A 162 -18.94 15.63 1.03
C ASP A 162 -19.76 14.77 0.04
N SER A 163 -20.89 15.18 -0.37
CA SER A 163 -21.76 14.43 -1.30
C SER A 163 -21.21 14.31 -2.73
N ASN A 164 -20.03 14.88 -3.00
CA ASN A 164 -19.41 14.85 -4.32
C ASN A 164 -18.41 13.69 -4.45
N ALA A 165 -18.91 12.55 -4.91
CA ALA A 165 -18.09 11.36 -5.19
C ALA A 165 -17.21 11.47 -6.46
N GLY A 166 -17.11 12.63 -7.09
CA GLY A 166 -16.38 12.86 -8.34
C GLY A 166 -16.96 12.07 -9.51
N MET A 167 -16.19 11.95 -10.59
CA MET A 167 -16.61 11.23 -11.81
C MET A 167 -15.93 9.86 -11.91
N CYS A 168 -16.73 8.80 -12.02
CA CYS A 168 -16.27 7.43 -12.17
C CYS A 168 -16.08 7.05 -13.64
N ALA A 169 -15.03 6.30 -13.96
CA ALA A 169 -14.80 5.77 -15.30
C ALA A 169 -15.90 4.80 -15.77
N ALA A 170 -16.61 4.17 -14.84
CA ALA A 170 -17.77 3.31 -15.12
C ALA A 170 -19.09 4.10 -15.22
N GLY A 171 -19.03 5.42 -15.33
CA GLY A 171 -20.20 6.31 -15.42
C GLY A 171 -20.72 6.81 -14.06
N ALA A 172 -21.34 8.00 -14.05
CA ALA A 172 -21.82 8.72 -12.87
C ALA A 172 -20.72 8.96 -11.81
N GLY A 173 -21.10 9.16 -10.53
CA GLY A 173 -20.15 9.27 -9.42
C GLY A 173 -19.55 7.93 -8.99
N HIS A 174 -18.47 7.98 -8.22
CA HIS A 174 -17.94 6.79 -7.55
C HIS A 174 -18.94 6.25 -6.52
N VAL A 175 -18.88 4.94 -6.27
CA VAL A 175 -19.68 4.26 -5.25
C VAL A 175 -18.74 3.64 -4.23
N ALA A 176 -18.76 4.18 -3.02
CA ALA A 176 -17.90 3.75 -1.93
C ALA A 176 -18.27 2.35 -1.42
N ALA A 177 -17.27 1.49 -1.24
CA ALA A 177 -17.44 0.17 -0.66
C ALA A 177 -16.27 -0.16 0.28
N GLY A 178 -16.47 -1.16 1.15
CA GLY A 178 -15.45 -1.71 2.03
C GLY A 178 -14.87 -0.72 3.03
N LEU A 179 -13.54 -0.75 3.18
CA LEU A 179 -12.78 -0.03 4.20
C LEU A 179 -12.74 1.48 3.96
N ARG A 180 -12.55 2.22 5.07
CA ARG A 180 -12.16 3.63 5.04
C ARG A 180 -10.64 3.68 5.18
N PHE A 181 -9.97 4.25 4.20
CA PHE A 181 -8.52 4.39 4.22
C PHE A 181 -8.09 5.75 4.73
N VAL A 182 -6.88 5.79 5.29
CA VAL A 182 -6.22 7.01 5.77
C VAL A 182 -4.92 7.17 4.99
N LEU A 183 -4.76 8.28 4.31
CA LEU A 183 -3.55 8.59 3.57
C LEU A 183 -2.77 9.70 4.29
N ASP A 184 -1.47 9.48 4.39
CA ASP A 184 -0.56 10.48 4.98
C ASP A 184 -0.39 11.65 4.00
N ASP A 185 -0.90 12.80 4.39
CA ASP A 185 -0.73 14.05 3.69
C ASP A 185 0.54 14.75 4.23
N SER A 186 1.61 14.70 3.48
CA SER A 186 2.76 15.52 3.78
C SER A 186 2.66 16.82 2.99
N VAL A 187 2.49 17.92 3.74
CA VAL A 187 2.78 19.29 3.33
C VAL A 187 2.01 19.82 2.10
N ARG A 188 1.21 20.85 2.32
CA ARG A 188 0.84 21.78 1.26
C ARG A 188 2.12 22.25 0.58
N ILE A 189 2.20 22.08 -0.71
CA ILE A 189 3.21 22.73 -1.54
C ILE A 189 2.59 24.08 -1.88
N ASP A 190 3.07 25.12 -1.21
CA ASP A 190 2.78 26.52 -1.56
C ASP A 190 3.27 26.84 -2.96
#